data_2e8e06675b4f909d691fe5a1755615d9
#
_entry.id   2e8e06675b4f909d691fe5a1755615d9
#
_cell.length_a   1.000
_cell.length_b   1.000
_cell.length_c   1.000
_cell.angle_alpha   90.00
_cell.angle_beta   90.00
_cell.angle_gamma   90.00
#
_symmetry.space_group_name_H-M   'P 1'
#
loop_
_entity.id
_entity.type
_entity.pdbx_description
1 polymer ?
#
loop_
_entity_poly.entity_id
_entity_poly.type
_entity_poly.pdbx_seq_one_letter_code
_entity_poly.pdbx_strand_id
1 'polypeptide(L)'
;MKKTGDIPVWFDRATRALVEDIIDLLAERHSDLLAVILYGSVARHEERPLDAFNPSDVDLLAVFDSDDPLVDVHQGDSLSHTLGLAYTRHLDAPREVHVLFASRSLQEWDPTFIANVMRDGIILYRRGPLPAPFAA
;
A
#
# COMPACT_ATOMS: atom_id res chain seq x y z
N MET A 1 -2.34 12.41 8.98
CA MET A 1 -1.97 11.02 8.69
C MET A 1 -1.31 10.39 9.91
N LYS A 2 -1.75 9.22 10.30
CA LYS A 2 -1.18 8.53 11.47
C LYS A 2 0.14 7.86 11.10
N LYS A 3 1.13 8.00 11.99
CA LYS A 3 2.44 7.36 11.84
C LYS A 3 2.49 6.12 12.72
N THR A 4 2.22 4.97 12.14
CA THR A 4 2.32 3.69 12.85
C THR A 4 3.08 2.70 11.99
N GLY A 5 3.95 1.92 12.60
CA GLY A 5 4.64 0.82 11.92
C GLY A 5 3.85 -0.47 11.93
N ASP A 6 2.65 -0.46 12.52
CA ASP A 6 1.86 -1.65 12.72
C ASP A 6 0.59 -1.64 11.89
N ILE A 7 0.22 -2.82 11.40
CA ILE A 7 -1.05 -3.02 10.73
C ILE A 7 -2.17 -2.88 11.76
N PRO A 8 -3.27 -2.15 11.41
CA PRO A 8 -4.37 -1.96 12.33
C PRO A 8 -4.95 -3.25 12.89
N VAL A 9 -5.40 -3.20 14.15
CA VAL A 9 -5.93 -4.37 14.85
C VAL A 9 -7.21 -4.93 14.25
N TRP A 10 -7.96 -4.12 13.47
CA TRP A 10 -9.21 -4.57 12.85
C TRP A 10 -8.99 -5.38 11.56
N PHE A 11 -7.75 -5.53 11.11
CA PHE A 11 -7.46 -6.42 9.98
C PHE A 11 -7.72 -7.87 10.40
N ASP A 12 -8.38 -8.62 9.53
CA ASP A 12 -8.46 -10.07 9.70
C ASP A 12 -7.09 -10.70 9.50
N ARG A 13 -6.91 -11.91 10.06
CA ARG A 13 -5.61 -12.58 10.10
C ARG A 13 -5.02 -12.83 8.71
N ALA A 14 -5.84 -13.31 7.78
CA ALA A 14 -5.37 -13.66 6.45
C ALA A 14 -4.96 -12.41 5.66
N THR A 15 -5.73 -11.33 5.75
CA THR A 15 -5.40 -10.06 5.10
C THR A 15 -4.15 -9.45 5.72
N ARG A 16 -4.01 -9.51 7.04
CA ARG A 16 -2.81 -9.04 7.72
C ARG A 16 -1.56 -9.75 7.20
N ALA A 17 -1.61 -11.07 7.10
CA ALA A 17 -0.49 -11.87 6.62
C ALA A 17 -0.11 -11.49 5.18
N LEU A 18 -1.10 -11.32 4.31
CA LEU A 18 -0.85 -10.89 2.92
C LEU A 18 -0.21 -9.51 2.85
N VAL A 19 -0.74 -8.54 3.60
CA VAL A 19 -0.22 -7.17 3.59
C VAL A 19 1.22 -7.13 4.14
N GLU A 20 1.49 -7.84 5.23
CA GLU A 20 2.85 -7.95 5.78
C GLU A 20 3.82 -8.54 4.76
N ASP A 21 3.43 -9.59 4.05
CA ASP A 21 4.29 -10.21 3.04
C ASP A 21 4.53 -9.28 1.84
N ILE A 22 3.50 -8.55 1.41
CA ILE A 22 3.65 -7.54 0.34
C ILE A 22 4.68 -6.49 0.76
N ILE A 23 4.55 -5.94 1.97
CA ILE A 23 5.47 -4.91 2.48
C ILE A 23 6.89 -5.45 2.54
N ASP A 24 7.07 -6.65 3.09
CA ASP A 24 8.40 -7.25 3.24
C ASP A 24 9.05 -7.50 1.89
N LEU A 25 8.30 -8.03 0.92
CA LEU A 25 8.81 -8.28 -0.42
C LEU A 25 9.17 -6.98 -1.14
N LEU A 26 8.34 -5.94 -1.02
CA LEU A 26 8.63 -4.64 -1.62
C LEU A 26 9.89 -4.03 -1.00
N ALA A 27 10.01 -4.08 0.32
CA ALA A 27 11.18 -3.53 1.03
C ALA A 27 12.47 -4.27 0.68
N GLU A 28 12.38 -5.60 0.53
CA GLU A 28 13.53 -6.43 0.18
C GLU A 28 14.00 -6.20 -1.26
N ARG A 29 13.05 -6.05 -2.19
CA ARG A 29 13.36 -5.97 -3.63
C ARG A 29 13.61 -4.55 -4.13
N HIS A 30 13.12 -3.54 -3.42
CA HIS A 30 13.20 -2.15 -3.82
C HIS A 30 13.85 -1.31 -2.72
N SER A 31 15.16 -1.10 -2.85
CA SER A 31 15.93 -0.31 -1.88
C SER A 31 15.48 1.15 -1.83
N ASP A 32 14.79 1.63 -2.85
CA ASP A 32 14.25 2.99 -2.94
C ASP A 32 12.81 3.11 -2.41
N LEU A 33 12.24 2.05 -1.84
CA LEU A 33 10.93 2.13 -1.19
C LEU A 33 11.04 3.02 0.05
N LEU A 34 10.27 4.10 0.08
CA LEU A 34 10.24 5.04 1.20
C LEU A 34 9.15 4.72 2.20
N ALA A 35 7.97 4.34 1.73
CA ALA A 35 6.83 4.10 2.61
C ALA A 35 5.76 3.27 1.93
N VAL A 36 4.93 2.62 2.75
CA VAL A 36 3.66 2.02 2.33
C VAL A 36 2.57 2.60 3.21
N ILE A 37 1.56 3.18 2.59
CA ILE A 37 0.48 3.90 3.26
C ILE A 37 -0.85 3.18 2.97
N LEU A 38 -1.56 2.84 4.03
CA LEU A 38 -2.92 2.32 3.93
C LEU A 38 -3.89 3.50 3.78
N TYR A 39 -4.81 3.42 2.82
CA TYR A 39 -5.85 4.41 2.64
C TYR A 39 -7.19 3.73 2.30
N GLY A 40 -8.23 4.51 2.04
CA GLY A 40 -9.53 3.98 1.68
C GLY A 40 -10.35 3.48 2.86
N SER A 41 -11.37 2.66 2.59
CA SER A 41 -12.37 2.26 3.60
C SER A 41 -11.76 1.46 4.75
N VAL A 42 -10.78 0.62 4.49
CA VAL A 42 -10.13 -0.18 5.55
C VAL A 42 -9.36 0.73 6.49
N ALA A 43 -8.70 1.78 5.97
CA ALA A 43 -7.98 2.74 6.82
C ALA A 43 -8.93 3.49 7.75
N ARG A 44 -10.17 3.76 7.31
CA ARG A 44 -11.19 4.43 8.11
C ARG A 44 -11.97 3.48 9.01
N HIS A 45 -11.69 2.17 8.94
CA HIS A 45 -12.46 1.12 9.60
C HIS A 45 -13.94 1.16 9.19
N GLU A 46 -14.19 1.41 7.92
CA GLU A 46 -15.53 1.46 7.32
C GLU A 46 -15.70 0.38 6.22
N GLU A 47 -14.86 -0.65 6.26
CA GLU A 47 -14.86 -1.71 5.26
C GLU A 47 -16.11 -2.59 5.37
N ARG A 48 -16.55 -3.09 4.21
CA ARG A 48 -17.58 -4.11 4.17
C ARG A 48 -17.01 -5.41 4.74
N PRO A 49 -17.83 -6.18 5.52
CA PRO A 49 -17.35 -7.40 6.19
C PRO A 49 -16.98 -8.51 5.19
N LEU A 50 -16.23 -9.49 5.68
CA LEU A 50 -15.74 -10.61 4.86
C LEU A 50 -16.87 -11.50 4.35
N ASP A 51 -17.99 -11.57 5.06
CA ASP A 51 -19.18 -12.35 4.67
C ASP A 51 -20.09 -11.59 3.71
N ALA A 52 -19.76 -10.36 3.36
CA ALA A 52 -20.49 -9.61 2.34
C ALA A 52 -20.25 -10.23 0.97
N PHE A 53 -21.21 -10.07 0.06
CA PHE A 53 -21.07 -10.52 -1.33
C PHE A 53 -19.83 -9.91 -1.99
N ASN A 54 -19.50 -8.67 -1.64
CA ASN A 54 -18.36 -7.95 -2.19
C ASN A 54 -17.58 -7.27 -1.05
N PRO A 55 -16.71 -8.01 -0.33
CA PRO A 55 -15.90 -7.42 0.73
C PRO A 55 -15.03 -6.29 0.22
N SER A 56 -14.76 -5.29 1.06
CA SER A 56 -13.92 -4.16 0.68
C SER A 56 -12.48 -4.60 0.43
N ASP A 57 -11.85 -3.99 -0.58
CA ASP A 57 -10.44 -4.19 -0.88
C ASP A 57 -9.57 -3.39 0.10
N VAL A 58 -8.34 -3.85 0.27
CA VAL A 58 -7.31 -3.10 0.99
C VAL A 58 -6.56 -2.24 -0.02
N ASP A 59 -6.52 -0.94 0.21
CA ASP A 59 -5.85 0.01 -0.69
C ASP A 59 -4.53 0.47 -0.08
N LEU A 60 -3.43 0.20 -0.77
CA LEU A 60 -2.09 0.58 -0.37
C LEU A 60 -1.47 1.53 -1.38
N LEU A 61 -0.71 2.49 -0.89
CA LEU A 61 0.11 3.39 -1.69
C LEU A 61 1.57 3.11 -1.36
N ALA A 62 2.32 2.60 -2.34
CA ALA A 62 3.75 2.37 -2.21
C ALA A 62 4.48 3.57 -2.79
N VAL A 63 5.27 4.25 -1.98
CA VAL A 63 5.98 5.47 -2.34
C VAL A 63 7.46 5.17 -2.48
N PHE A 64 8.03 5.50 -3.65
CA PHE A 64 9.42 5.26 -3.98
C PHE A 64 10.19 6.57 -4.10
N ASP A 65 11.50 6.53 -3.83
CA ASP A 65 12.37 7.69 -3.98
C ASP A 65 12.65 8.04 -5.45
N SER A 66 12.62 7.03 -6.34
CA SER A 66 12.82 7.22 -7.78
C SER A 66 11.60 6.78 -8.58
N ASP A 67 11.57 7.12 -9.88
CA ASP A 67 10.54 6.70 -10.81
C ASP A 67 10.76 5.31 -11.40
N ASP A 68 11.90 4.68 -11.15
CA ASP A 68 12.30 3.41 -11.76
C ASP A 68 11.27 2.29 -11.54
N PRO A 69 10.76 2.06 -10.30
CA PRO A 69 9.75 1.01 -10.10
C PRO A 69 8.46 1.24 -10.87
N LEU A 70 8.09 2.49 -11.14
CA LEU A 70 6.91 2.83 -11.92
C LEU A 70 7.08 2.46 -13.38
N VAL A 71 8.27 2.65 -13.94
CA VAL A 71 8.60 2.24 -15.29
C VAL A 71 8.59 0.71 -15.40
N ASP A 72 9.14 0.03 -14.41
CA ASP A 72 9.21 -1.42 -14.34
C ASP A 72 7.82 -2.06 -14.37
N VAL A 73 6.84 -1.46 -13.69
CA VAL A 73 5.45 -1.95 -13.70
C VAL A 73 4.88 -1.96 -15.12
N HIS A 74 5.12 -0.91 -15.89
CA HIS A 74 4.65 -0.82 -17.28
C HIS A 74 5.29 -1.87 -18.18
N GLN A 75 6.48 -2.34 -17.83
CA GLN A 75 7.20 -3.36 -18.57
C GLN A 75 6.89 -4.78 -18.07
N GLY A 76 6.07 -4.91 -17.01
CA GLY A 76 5.66 -6.20 -16.47
C GLY A 76 6.75 -6.94 -15.70
N ASP A 77 7.68 -6.19 -15.10
CA ASP A 77 8.84 -6.81 -14.46
C ASP A 77 8.77 -6.88 -12.92
N SER A 78 9.80 -6.41 -12.21
CA SER A 78 10.06 -6.83 -10.83
C SER A 78 8.94 -6.49 -9.85
N LEU A 79 8.24 -5.35 -10.02
CA LEU A 79 7.18 -4.97 -9.07
C LEU A 79 5.94 -5.84 -9.23
N SER A 80 5.51 -6.08 -10.48
CA SER A 80 4.42 -7.01 -10.76
C SER A 80 4.76 -8.43 -10.30
N HIS A 81 6.00 -8.83 -10.48
CA HIS A 81 6.49 -10.13 -10.02
C HIS A 81 6.43 -10.24 -8.48
N THR A 82 6.84 -9.19 -7.78
CA THR A 82 6.79 -9.14 -6.31
C THR A 82 5.37 -9.33 -5.78
N LEU A 83 4.41 -8.60 -6.37
CA LEU A 83 3.00 -8.73 -5.99
C LEU A 83 2.46 -10.12 -6.31
N GLY A 84 2.83 -10.67 -7.47
CA GLY A 84 2.44 -12.02 -7.86
C GLY A 84 2.93 -13.08 -6.88
N LEU A 85 4.16 -12.95 -6.38
CA LEU A 85 4.70 -13.85 -5.36
C LEU A 85 3.90 -13.78 -4.05
N ALA A 86 3.57 -12.57 -3.60
CA ALA A 86 2.78 -12.39 -2.39
C ALA A 86 1.40 -13.04 -2.53
N TYR A 87 0.69 -12.78 -3.63
CA TYR A 87 -0.61 -13.38 -3.87
C TYR A 87 -0.54 -14.90 -3.98
N THR A 88 0.50 -15.43 -4.60
CA THR A 88 0.69 -16.89 -4.71
C THR A 88 0.85 -17.54 -3.33
N ARG A 89 1.53 -16.87 -2.39
CA ARG A 89 1.70 -17.37 -1.03
C ARG A 89 0.43 -17.30 -0.19
N HIS A 90 -0.52 -16.43 -0.56
CA HIS A 90 -1.71 -16.11 0.23
C HIS A 90 -2.99 -16.30 -0.57
N LEU A 91 -3.14 -17.47 -1.20
CA LEU A 91 -4.31 -17.77 -2.04
C LEU A 91 -5.63 -17.72 -1.27
N ASP A 92 -5.59 -17.90 0.05
CA ASP A 92 -6.78 -17.90 0.90
C ASP A 92 -7.12 -16.52 1.46
N ALA A 93 -6.41 -15.47 1.03
CA ALA A 93 -6.68 -14.12 1.54
C ALA A 93 -8.12 -13.72 1.20
N PRO A 94 -8.91 -13.30 2.19
CA PRO A 94 -10.34 -13.04 1.99
C PRO A 94 -10.62 -11.70 1.32
N ARG A 95 -9.63 -10.81 1.24
CA ARG A 95 -9.73 -9.50 0.59
C ARG A 95 -8.65 -9.35 -0.45
N GLU A 96 -8.97 -8.66 -1.54
CA GLU A 96 -7.96 -8.24 -2.50
C GLU A 96 -7.17 -7.06 -1.92
N VAL A 97 -5.91 -6.98 -2.31
CA VAL A 97 -5.05 -5.85 -1.97
C VAL A 97 -4.65 -5.16 -3.26
N HIS A 98 -4.99 -3.89 -3.37
CA HIS A 98 -4.64 -3.04 -4.51
C HIS A 98 -3.50 -2.13 -4.10
N VAL A 99 -2.43 -2.11 -4.88
CA VAL A 99 -1.26 -1.30 -4.59
C VAL A 99 -1.06 -0.30 -5.72
N LEU A 100 -1.13 0.98 -5.39
CA LEU A 100 -0.75 2.07 -6.28
C LEU A 100 0.71 2.42 -6.02
N PHE A 101 1.42 2.75 -7.09
CA PHE A 101 2.84 3.08 -7.04
C PHE A 101 3.04 4.55 -7.31
N ALA A 102 3.78 5.21 -6.45
CA ALA A 102 4.04 6.63 -6.54
C ALA A 102 5.51 6.92 -6.25
N SER A 103 5.98 8.05 -6.74
CA SER A 103 7.33 8.54 -6.49
C SER A 103 7.26 9.99 -6.02
N ARG A 104 8.37 10.71 -6.13
CA ARG A 104 8.42 12.13 -5.78
C ARG A 104 7.52 13.00 -6.65
N SER A 105 7.08 12.50 -7.81
CA SER A 105 6.11 13.19 -8.68
C SER A 105 4.67 13.13 -8.17
N LEU A 106 4.43 12.55 -7.01
CA LEU A 106 3.12 12.40 -6.40
C LEU A 106 2.39 13.72 -6.23
N GLN A 107 3.12 14.80 -6.08
CA GLN A 107 2.56 16.16 -6.00
C GLN A 107 1.77 16.55 -7.26
N GLU A 108 1.97 15.87 -8.38
CA GLU A 108 1.26 16.12 -9.65
C GLU A 108 -0.05 15.33 -9.75
N TRP A 109 -0.36 14.50 -8.74
CA TRP A 109 -1.57 13.70 -8.72
C TRP A 109 -2.80 14.55 -8.35
N ASP A 110 -3.99 13.96 -8.55
CA ASP A 110 -5.25 14.61 -8.20
C ASP A 110 -5.24 15.12 -6.76
N PRO A 111 -5.43 16.43 -6.54
CA PRO A 111 -5.42 17.00 -5.19
C PRO A 111 -6.46 16.39 -4.24
N THR A 112 -7.62 15.97 -4.75
CA THR A 112 -8.65 15.34 -3.92
C THR A 112 -8.17 14.01 -3.38
N PHE A 113 -7.55 13.19 -4.23
CA PHE A 113 -6.97 11.91 -3.81
C PHE A 113 -5.91 12.12 -2.74
N ILE A 114 -4.99 13.05 -2.98
CA ILE A 114 -3.91 13.37 -2.03
C ILE A 114 -4.47 13.83 -0.69
N ALA A 115 -5.47 14.73 -0.70
CA ALA A 115 -6.10 15.22 0.52
C ALA A 115 -6.74 14.08 1.31
N ASN A 116 -7.41 13.15 0.63
CA ASN A 116 -8.04 12.00 1.29
C ASN A 116 -7.00 11.08 1.94
N VAL A 117 -5.89 10.82 1.25
CA VAL A 117 -4.81 10.00 1.81
C VAL A 117 -4.18 10.70 3.02
N MET A 118 -3.96 12.01 2.95
CA MET A 118 -3.39 12.76 4.07
C MET A 118 -4.30 12.76 5.29
N ARG A 119 -5.61 12.82 5.08
CA ARG A 119 -6.59 12.82 6.18
C ARG A 119 -6.71 11.46 6.85
N ASP A 120 -6.86 10.40 6.07
CA ASP A 120 -7.23 9.07 6.55
C ASP A 120 -6.09 8.06 6.55
N GLY A 121 -4.98 8.36 5.87
CA GLY A 121 -3.89 7.42 5.65
C GLY A 121 -3.18 6.99 6.92
N ILE A 122 -2.76 5.73 6.92
CA ILE A 122 -1.97 5.13 8.00
C ILE A 122 -0.67 4.62 7.40
N ILE A 123 0.46 5.10 7.92
CA ILE A 123 1.77 4.64 7.46
C ILE A 123 2.04 3.28 8.09
N LEU A 124 2.08 2.24 7.25
CA LEU A 124 2.38 0.87 7.69
C LEU A 124 3.88 0.57 7.71
N TYR A 125 4.63 1.23 6.82
CA TYR A 125 6.06 1.06 6.68
C TYR A 125 6.68 2.38 6.29
N ARG A 126 7.85 2.71 6.85
CA ARG A 126 8.58 3.92 6.51
C ARG A 126 10.08 3.69 6.64
N ARG A 127 10.82 4.02 5.59
CA ARG A 127 12.28 3.91 5.59
C ARG A 127 12.98 5.27 5.65
N GLY A 128 12.34 6.32 5.13
CA GLY A 128 12.96 7.64 5.06
C GLY A 128 11.94 8.77 4.95
N PRO A 129 12.42 9.99 4.70
CA PRO A 129 11.53 11.15 4.57
C PRO A 129 10.57 10.97 3.39
N LEU A 130 9.29 11.29 3.62
CA LEU A 130 8.29 11.25 2.56
C LEU A 130 8.43 12.47 1.64
N PRO A 131 8.14 12.31 0.33
CA PRO A 131 8.08 13.46 -0.57
C PRO A 131 6.87 14.33 -0.26
N ALA A 132 6.90 15.60 -0.67
CA ALA A 132 5.72 16.45 -0.61
C ALA A 132 4.58 15.82 -1.43
N PRO A 133 3.32 15.92 -0.99
CA PRO A 133 2.84 16.69 0.17
C PRO A 133 2.83 15.91 1.49
N PHE A 134 3.29 14.67 1.52
CA PHE A 134 3.24 13.83 2.73
C PHE A 134 4.36 14.15 3.73
N ALA A 135 5.32 14.94 3.34
CA ALA A 135 6.37 15.40 4.24
C ALA A 135 5.76 16.25 5.36
N ALA A 136 5.98 15.83 6.60
CA ALA A 136 5.48 16.53 7.77
C ALA A 136 6.55 17.49 8.30
#